data_bfa1cb7124114caf32a1f30762413d19
#
_entry.id   bfa1cb7124114caf32a1f30762413d19
#
_cell.length_a   1.000
_cell.length_b   1.000
_cell.length_c   1.000
_cell.angle_alpha   90.00
_cell.angle_beta   90.00
_cell.angle_gamma   90.00
#
_symmetry.space_group_name_H-M   'P 1'
#
loop_
_entity.id
_entity.type
_entity.pdbx_description
1 polymer ?
#
loop_
_entity_poly.entity_id
_entity_poly.type
_entity_poly.pdbx_seq_one_letter_code
_entity_poly.pdbx_strand_id
1 'polypeptide(L)'
;FCGYLLAQEGYCPLIIERGAPVRERQKDVERFWKTGVLDPDSNVQFGEGGAGTFSDGKLNTLVKDAKGRNRFVLETFVKFGAPEDILWEQKPHIGTDILIDVVEAMRNKITELGGEIHFHSMVTDIIPEEESVVVNGCEKIRTSAAVLAIGHSAKDTVQMLFDRGVDMSGKSFAVGVRVEHPQSLIDRNAYGREERGSLPAAAYKLTEKLDNGRGVYTFCMCPGGYVVNASSEPERLAVNGMSYHGRAGENANSAVIVT
;
A
#
# COMPACT_ATOMS: atom_id res chain seq x y z
N PHE A 1 -0.53 9.41 7.45
CA PHE A 1 0.12 10.72 7.39
C PHE A 1 -0.82 11.87 7.73
N CYS A 2 -2.01 11.97 7.13
CA CYS A 2 -2.96 13.05 7.42
C CYS A 2 -3.25 13.13 8.93
N GLY A 3 -3.65 12.02 9.54
CA GLY A 3 -3.90 11.97 10.99
C GLY A 3 -2.69 12.34 11.84
N TYR A 4 -1.49 11.91 11.45
CA TYR A 4 -0.26 12.28 12.14
C TYR A 4 0.01 13.79 12.09
N LEU A 5 -0.14 14.41 10.91
CA LEU A 5 0.04 15.86 10.76
C LEU A 5 -1.00 16.64 11.56
N LEU A 6 -2.27 16.23 11.49
CA LEU A 6 -3.33 16.87 12.28
C LEU A 6 -3.05 16.78 13.78
N ALA A 7 -2.65 15.60 14.27
CA ALA A 7 -2.31 15.42 15.67
C ALA A 7 -1.11 16.27 16.10
N GLN A 8 -0.08 16.43 15.24
CA GLN A 8 1.06 17.33 15.51
C GLN A 8 0.66 18.80 15.62
N GLU A 9 -0.35 19.24 14.85
CA GLU A 9 -0.88 20.60 14.90
C GLU A 9 -1.90 20.83 16.03
N GLY A 10 -2.07 19.84 16.91
CA GLY A 10 -2.95 19.93 18.08
C GLY A 10 -4.43 19.64 17.81
N TYR A 11 -4.76 19.14 16.62
CA TYR A 11 -6.07 18.55 16.37
C TYR A 11 -6.15 17.16 16.97
N CYS A 12 -7.37 16.72 17.32
CA CYS A 12 -7.62 15.36 17.78
C CYS A 12 -8.33 14.57 16.66
N PRO A 13 -7.59 14.07 15.65
CA PRO A 13 -8.20 13.34 14.56
C PRO A 13 -8.76 12.01 15.03
N LEU A 14 -9.95 11.66 14.55
CA LEU A 14 -10.47 10.31 14.60
C LEU A 14 -10.17 9.61 13.28
N ILE A 15 -9.43 8.51 13.32
CA ILE A 15 -9.14 7.66 12.18
C ILE A 15 -10.00 6.41 12.27
N ILE A 16 -10.76 6.14 11.23
CA ILE A 16 -11.63 4.97 11.13
C ILE A 16 -11.04 4.01 10.10
N GLU A 17 -10.71 2.81 10.51
CA GLU A 17 -10.14 1.74 9.68
C GLU A 17 -11.03 0.49 9.76
N ARG A 18 -11.47 -0.04 8.60
CA ARG A 18 -12.32 -1.22 8.56
C ARG A 18 -11.61 -2.48 9.04
N GLY A 19 -10.32 -2.60 8.75
CA GLY A 19 -9.54 -3.78 9.09
C GLY A 19 -8.89 -3.71 10.47
N ALA A 20 -7.99 -4.66 10.69
CA ALA A 20 -7.30 -4.86 11.95
C ALA A 20 -6.08 -3.93 12.13
N PRO A 21 -5.61 -3.73 13.38
CA PRO A 21 -4.29 -3.18 13.67
C PRO A 21 -3.20 -4.04 13.00
N VAL A 22 -2.09 -3.43 12.63
CA VAL A 22 -1.08 -4.05 11.74
C VAL A 22 -0.57 -5.41 12.22
N ARG A 23 -0.41 -5.64 13.54
CA ARG A 23 0.03 -6.93 14.08
C ARG A 23 -1.03 -8.04 14.02
N GLU A 24 -2.28 -7.68 14.16
CA GLU A 24 -3.41 -8.61 13.98
C GLU A 24 -3.60 -8.88 12.50
N ARG A 25 -3.62 -7.84 11.68
CA ARG A 25 -3.69 -7.93 10.23
C ARG A 25 -2.59 -8.82 9.64
N GLN A 26 -1.37 -8.77 10.17
CA GLN A 26 -0.29 -9.67 9.78
C GLN A 26 -0.70 -11.14 9.93
N LYS A 27 -1.34 -11.49 11.05
CA LYS A 27 -1.83 -12.86 11.29
C LYS A 27 -2.97 -13.23 10.33
N ASP A 28 -3.85 -12.30 10.01
CA ASP A 28 -4.94 -12.53 9.04
C ASP A 28 -4.39 -12.80 7.64
N VAL A 29 -3.41 -12.01 7.21
CA VAL A 29 -2.72 -12.18 5.93
C VAL A 29 -1.96 -13.52 5.89
N GLU A 30 -1.21 -13.87 6.93
CA GLU A 30 -0.50 -15.16 7.02
C GLU A 30 -1.48 -16.35 7.03
N ARG A 31 -2.60 -16.24 7.75
CA ARG A 31 -3.66 -17.23 7.74
C ARG A 31 -4.23 -17.42 6.33
N PHE A 32 -4.55 -16.31 5.65
CA PHE A 32 -5.06 -16.34 4.29
C PHE A 32 -4.07 -17.02 3.33
N TRP A 33 -2.79 -16.68 3.38
CA TRP A 33 -1.79 -17.31 2.51
C TRP A 33 -1.58 -18.81 2.78
N LYS A 34 -1.77 -19.25 4.02
CA LYS A 34 -1.65 -20.66 4.41
C LYS A 34 -2.89 -21.51 4.11
N THR A 35 -4.07 -20.92 4.26
CA THR A 35 -5.33 -21.68 4.27
C THR A 35 -6.26 -21.35 3.11
N GLY A 36 -6.05 -20.24 2.42
CA GLY A 36 -6.98 -19.70 1.41
C GLY A 36 -8.23 -19.02 2.00
N VAL A 37 -8.37 -18.95 3.32
CA VAL A 37 -9.52 -18.33 3.98
C VAL A 37 -9.31 -16.83 4.09
N LEU A 38 -10.01 -16.09 3.23
CA LEU A 38 -9.96 -14.63 3.15
C LEU A 38 -10.85 -14.00 4.23
N ASP A 39 -10.30 -13.01 4.93
CA ASP A 39 -11.08 -12.03 5.67
C ASP A 39 -11.31 -10.81 4.75
N PRO A 40 -12.56 -10.48 4.38
CA PRO A 40 -12.83 -9.39 3.45
C PRO A 40 -12.51 -8.01 4.02
N ASP A 41 -12.45 -7.84 5.33
CA ASP A 41 -12.20 -6.58 5.99
C ASP A 41 -10.75 -6.42 6.50
N SER A 42 -10.01 -7.53 6.71
CA SER A 42 -8.61 -7.54 7.15
C SER A 42 -7.75 -8.44 6.28
N ASN A 43 -7.01 -7.85 5.33
CA ASN A 43 -6.26 -8.60 4.31
C ASN A 43 -5.10 -7.75 3.75
N VAL A 44 -4.53 -8.12 2.59
CA VAL A 44 -3.44 -7.38 1.93
C VAL A 44 -3.86 -5.98 1.46
N GLN A 45 -5.14 -5.72 1.26
CA GLN A 45 -5.65 -4.41 0.80
C GLN A 45 -6.16 -3.54 1.96
N PHE A 46 -6.84 -4.14 2.93
CA PHE A 46 -7.51 -3.47 4.04
C PHE A 46 -6.81 -3.75 5.37
N GLY A 47 -6.88 -2.79 6.26
CA GLY A 47 -6.26 -2.78 7.57
C GLY A 47 -5.17 -1.72 7.69
N GLU A 48 -4.68 -1.53 8.90
CA GLU A 48 -3.69 -0.51 9.24
C GLU A 48 -2.47 -0.54 8.32
N GLY A 49 -2.07 0.62 7.80
CA GLY A 49 -0.95 0.78 6.88
C GLY A 49 -1.31 0.59 5.39
N GLY A 50 -2.54 0.12 5.09
CA GLY A 50 -3.02 -0.06 3.71
C GLY A 50 -2.24 -1.12 2.91
N ALA A 51 -2.48 -1.19 1.61
CA ALA A 51 -1.87 -2.19 0.72
C ALA A 51 -0.34 -2.10 0.63
N GLY A 52 0.26 -0.96 0.97
CA GLY A 52 1.70 -0.76 0.96
C GLY A 52 2.46 -1.62 1.97
N THR A 53 1.84 -1.94 3.11
CA THR A 53 2.47 -2.68 4.21
C THR A 53 2.88 -4.10 3.82
N PHE A 54 2.07 -4.77 2.98
CA PHE A 54 2.36 -6.14 2.49
C PHE A 54 2.77 -6.13 1.02
N SER A 55 3.70 -5.25 0.66
CA SER A 55 4.28 -5.11 -0.68
C SER A 55 5.81 -4.94 -0.60
N ASP A 56 6.45 -4.46 -1.66
CA ASP A 56 7.89 -4.14 -1.63
C ASP A 56 8.20 -2.86 -0.82
N GLY A 57 7.17 -2.06 -0.48
CA GLY A 57 7.38 -0.82 0.26
C GLY A 57 8.16 0.25 -0.51
N LYS A 58 8.02 0.28 -1.84
CA LYS A 58 8.68 1.28 -2.68
C LYS A 58 8.17 2.68 -2.40
N LEU A 59 9.09 3.61 -2.29
CA LEU A 59 8.82 5.03 -2.04
C LEU A 59 9.12 5.91 -3.26
N ASN A 60 9.28 5.31 -4.43
CA ASN A 60 9.57 6.03 -5.66
C ASN A 60 8.38 6.87 -6.12
N THR A 61 8.66 8.11 -6.52
CA THR A 61 7.66 8.99 -7.12
C THR A 61 8.24 9.71 -8.32
N LEU A 62 7.40 10.00 -9.31
CA LEU A 62 7.74 10.88 -10.44
C LEU A 62 7.25 12.33 -10.20
N VAL A 63 6.63 12.59 -9.06
CA VAL A 63 6.15 13.93 -8.72
C VAL A 63 7.34 14.86 -8.48
N LYS A 64 7.39 15.96 -9.22
CA LYS A 64 8.35 17.05 -8.96
C LYS A 64 7.86 17.84 -7.75
N ASP A 65 8.55 17.69 -6.64
CA ASP A 65 8.17 18.31 -5.37
C ASP A 65 9.01 19.55 -5.06
N ALA A 66 8.62 20.67 -5.61
CA ALA A 66 9.27 21.94 -5.35
C ALA A 66 9.15 22.45 -3.89
N LYS A 67 8.29 21.83 -3.08
CA LYS A 67 8.06 22.21 -1.67
C LYS A 67 8.73 21.28 -0.66
N GLY A 68 9.49 20.27 -1.11
CA GLY A 68 10.20 19.33 -0.23
C GLY A 68 9.31 18.34 0.54
N ARG A 69 8.06 18.13 0.13
CA ARG A 69 7.12 17.24 0.83
C ARG A 69 7.55 15.78 0.77
N ASN A 70 8.13 15.33 -0.35
CA ASN A 70 8.66 13.99 -0.48
C ASN A 70 9.78 13.76 0.53
N ARG A 71 10.68 14.72 0.68
CA ARG A 71 11.76 14.65 1.67
C ARG A 71 11.22 14.57 3.08
N PHE A 72 10.24 15.41 3.41
CA PHE A 72 9.56 15.38 4.71
C PHE A 72 8.91 14.01 5.00
N VAL A 73 8.30 13.36 4.00
CA VAL A 73 7.71 12.02 4.16
C VAL A 73 8.79 10.99 4.49
N LEU A 74 9.91 10.99 3.77
CA LEU A 74 11.03 10.07 4.03
C LEU A 74 11.64 10.29 5.42
N GLU A 75 11.91 11.52 5.80
CA GLU A 75 12.41 11.88 7.13
C GLU A 75 11.44 11.46 8.25
N THR A 76 10.14 11.57 7.99
CA THR A 76 9.12 11.07 8.92
C THR A 76 9.20 9.56 9.08
N PHE A 77 9.33 8.79 8.00
CA PHE A 77 9.49 7.34 8.09
C PHE A 77 10.77 6.97 8.86
N VAL A 78 11.90 7.63 8.61
CA VAL A 78 13.14 7.41 9.36
C VAL A 78 12.95 7.71 10.86
N LYS A 79 12.27 8.81 11.18
CA LYS A 79 11.92 9.14 12.58
C LYS A 79 11.14 8.02 13.28
N PHE A 80 10.35 7.25 12.54
CA PHE A 80 9.57 6.13 13.07
C PHE A 80 10.22 4.76 12.84
N GLY A 81 11.50 4.70 12.49
CA GLY A 81 12.28 3.46 12.47
C GLY A 81 12.57 2.89 11.09
N ALA A 82 12.24 3.60 10.01
CA ALA A 82 12.71 3.20 8.70
C ALA A 82 14.23 3.40 8.56
N PRO A 83 14.92 2.59 7.74
CA PRO A 83 16.35 2.74 7.49
C PRO A 83 16.67 4.12 6.92
N GLU A 84 17.80 4.70 7.35
CA GLU A 84 18.24 6.03 6.90
C GLU A 84 18.57 6.08 5.41
N ASP A 85 18.95 4.95 4.80
CA ASP A 85 19.32 4.84 3.40
C ASP A 85 18.22 5.32 2.44
N ILE A 86 16.94 5.24 2.83
CA ILE A 86 15.83 5.78 2.05
C ILE A 86 15.95 7.28 1.77
N LEU A 87 16.78 8.02 2.53
CA LEU A 87 16.98 9.45 2.37
C LEU A 87 17.90 9.82 1.18
N TRP A 88 18.74 8.89 0.73
CA TRP A 88 19.70 9.13 -0.36
C TRP A 88 19.66 8.10 -1.49
N GLU A 89 19.01 6.96 -1.30
CA GLU A 89 18.84 6.00 -2.37
C GLU A 89 17.97 6.55 -3.51
N GLN A 90 18.38 6.27 -4.74
CA GLN A 90 17.62 6.70 -5.94
C GLN A 90 16.27 5.97 -6.06
N LYS A 91 16.18 4.76 -5.52
CA LYS A 91 14.96 3.92 -5.54
C LYS A 91 14.68 3.39 -4.14
N PRO A 92 14.32 4.30 -3.21
CA PRO A 92 14.15 3.92 -1.82
C PRO A 92 13.00 2.94 -1.63
N HIS A 93 13.18 2.00 -0.72
CA HIS A 93 12.16 1.04 -0.29
C HIS A 93 12.38 0.69 1.18
N ILE A 94 11.31 0.30 1.86
CA ILE A 94 11.40 -0.07 3.28
C ILE A 94 11.35 -1.59 3.45
N GLY A 95 10.49 -2.28 2.73
CA GLY A 95 10.21 -3.71 2.92
C GLY A 95 9.12 -3.95 3.97
N THR A 96 8.39 -5.06 3.80
CA THR A 96 7.25 -5.42 4.67
C THR A 96 7.67 -5.61 6.12
N ASP A 97 8.81 -6.23 6.35
CA ASP A 97 9.37 -6.55 7.67
C ASP A 97 9.57 -5.32 8.56
N ILE A 98 10.07 -4.23 7.99
CA ILE A 98 10.32 -2.98 8.72
C ILE A 98 9.08 -2.09 8.73
N LEU A 99 8.30 -2.09 7.64
CA LEU A 99 7.16 -1.17 7.49
C LEU A 99 6.07 -1.42 8.53
N ILE A 100 5.90 -2.66 8.99
CA ILE A 100 4.98 -3.01 10.08
C ILE A 100 5.33 -2.22 11.37
N ASP A 101 6.61 -2.17 11.74
CA ASP A 101 7.08 -1.46 12.93
C ASP A 101 6.91 0.05 12.78
N VAL A 102 7.22 0.59 11.60
CA VAL A 102 7.05 2.03 11.30
C VAL A 102 5.59 2.45 11.41
N VAL A 103 4.67 1.67 10.85
CA VAL A 103 3.23 1.96 10.90
C VAL A 103 2.72 1.94 12.33
N GLU A 104 3.10 0.93 13.13
CA GLU A 104 2.74 0.84 14.53
C GLU A 104 3.28 2.01 15.35
N ALA A 105 4.54 2.40 15.14
CA ALA A 105 5.15 3.54 15.80
C ALA A 105 4.44 4.86 15.46
N MET A 106 4.04 5.05 14.20
CA MET A 106 3.25 6.21 13.77
C MET A 106 1.88 6.25 14.44
N ARG A 107 1.17 5.11 14.53
CA ARG A 107 -0.10 5.00 15.26
C ARG A 107 0.05 5.41 16.72
N ASN A 108 1.03 4.83 17.41
CA ASN A 108 1.28 5.10 18.82
C ASN A 108 1.53 6.60 19.05
N LYS A 109 2.24 7.25 18.12
CA LYS A 109 2.47 8.70 18.19
C LYS A 109 1.21 9.52 17.97
N ILE A 110 0.32 9.11 17.06
CA ILE A 110 -0.98 9.77 16.88
C ILE A 110 -1.80 9.71 18.17
N THR A 111 -1.84 8.55 18.79
CA THR A 111 -2.58 8.35 20.06
C THR A 111 -1.95 9.16 21.22
N GLU A 112 -0.62 9.18 21.33
CA GLU A 112 0.11 10.01 22.32
C GLU A 112 -0.23 11.50 22.17
N LEU A 113 -0.45 11.96 20.95
CA LEU A 113 -0.82 13.34 20.63
C LEU A 113 -2.33 13.64 20.74
N GLY A 114 -3.13 12.68 21.25
CA GLY A 114 -4.57 12.86 21.49
C GLY A 114 -5.47 12.48 20.32
N GLY A 115 -4.93 11.89 19.22
CA GLY A 115 -5.75 11.30 18.17
C GLY A 115 -6.31 9.93 18.57
N GLU A 116 -7.40 9.53 17.95
CA GLU A 116 -8.03 8.22 18.15
C GLU A 116 -8.02 7.42 16.87
N ILE A 117 -7.90 6.08 16.99
CA ILE A 117 -7.96 5.16 15.86
C ILE A 117 -8.91 4.02 16.21
N HIS A 118 -10.00 3.90 15.45
CA HIS A 118 -10.98 2.85 15.60
C HIS A 118 -10.78 1.82 14.47
N PHE A 119 -10.32 0.64 14.87
CA PHE A 119 -10.20 -0.53 14.00
C PHE A 119 -11.50 -1.33 13.94
N HIS A 120 -11.61 -2.26 12.99
CA HIS A 120 -12.83 -3.05 12.73
C HIS A 120 -14.07 -2.16 12.57
N SER A 121 -13.84 -0.99 11.99
CA SER A 121 -14.82 0.10 11.90
C SER A 121 -14.94 0.55 10.45
N MET A 122 -15.99 0.10 9.78
CA MET A 122 -16.25 0.43 8.37
C MET A 122 -17.18 1.64 8.29
N VAL A 123 -16.77 2.69 7.55
CA VAL A 123 -17.70 3.77 7.19
C VAL A 123 -18.67 3.22 6.14
N THR A 124 -19.94 3.11 6.55
CA THR A 124 -21.03 2.57 5.72
C THR A 124 -21.87 3.64 5.06
N ASP A 125 -21.79 4.86 5.54
CA ASP A 125 -22.51 5.99 4.96
C ASP A 125 -21.88 7.34 5.31
N ILE A 126 -22.13 8.35 4.47
CA ILE A 126 -21.76 9.75 4.68
C ILE A 126 -23.00 10.60 4.47
N ILE A 127 -23.38 11.41 5.45
CA ILE A 127 -24.57 12.26 5.42
C ILE A 127 -24.15 13.73 5.55
N PRO A 128 -23.80 14.40 4.43
CA PRO A 128 -23.29 15.76 4.46
C PRO A 128 -24.26 16.76 5.09
N GLU A 129 -25.56 16.59 4.87
CA GLU A 129 -26.61 17.46 5.38
C GLU A 129 -26.71 17.45 6.92
N GLU A 130 -26.22 16.38 7.54
CA GLU A 130 -26.19 16.21 8.99
C GLU A 130 -24.77 16.35 9.58
N GLU A 131 -23.79 16.71 8.74
CA GLU A 131 -22.37 16.76 9.13
C GLU A 131 -21.93 15.48 9.86
N SER A 132 -22.23 14.31 9.26
CA SER A 132 -22.02 13.03 9.95
C SER A 132 -21.59 11.91 9.01
N VAL A 133 -20.91 10.93 9.59
CA VAL A 133 -20.61 9.63 8.99
C VAL A 133 -21.27 8.52 9.80
N VAL A 134 -21.63 7.42 9.14
CA VAL A 134 -22.19 6.23 9.80
C VAL A 134 -21.14 5.13 9.77
N VAL A 135 -20.87 4.54 10.91
CA VAL A 135 -19.90 3.45 11.08
C VAL A 135 -20.64 2.16 11.40
N ASN A 136 -20.25 1.07 10.77
CA ASN A 136 -20.80 -0.28 10.96
C ASN A 136 -22.34 -0.33 10.85
N GLY A 137 -22.93 0.56 10.04
CA GLY A 137 -24.36 0.62 9.79
C GLY A 137 -25.24 1.17 10.94
N CYS A 138 -24.66 1.52 12.07
CA CYS A 138 -25.45 1.91 13.27
C CYS A 138 -24.89 3.10 14.05
N GLU A 139 -23.61 3.30 14.10
CA GLU A 139 -22.99 4.37 14.87
C GLU A 139 -22.87 5.64 14.03
N LYS A 140 -23.54 6.71 14.44
CA LYS A 140 -23.45 8.01 13.78
C LYS A 140 -22.45 8.91 14.49
N ILE A 141 -21.42 9.33 13.79
CA ILE A 141 -20.37 10.23 14.29
C ILE A 141 -20.51 11.57 13.60
N ARG A 142 -20.69 12.64 14.37
CA ARG A 142 -20.73 14.01 13.85
C ARG A 142 -19.31 14.51 13.56
N THR A 143 -19.15 15.12 12.40
CA THR A 143 -17.87 15.72 12.00
C THR A 143 -18.08 16.84 11.00
N SER A 144 -17.36 17.94 11.17
CA SER A 144 -17.37 19.06 10.23
C SER A 144 -16.49 18.84 9.00
N ALA A 145 -15.61 17.83 9.03
CA ALA A 145 -14.74 17.50 7.92
C ALA A 145 -14.40 16.01 7.93
N ALA A 146 -14.49 15.36 6.77
CA ALA A 146 -14.08 13.98 6.57
C ALA A 146 -13.03 13.90 5.46
N VAL A 147 -11.97 13.13 5.68
CA VAL A 147 -10.93 12.86 4.68
C VAL A 147 -11.06 11.40 4.22
N LEU A 148 -11.42 11.22 2.95
CA LEU A 148 -11.52 9.90 2.34
C LEU A 148 -10.14 9.43 1.89
N ALA A 149 -9.60 8.42 2.57
CA ALA A 149 -8.30 7.80 2.26
C ALA A 149 -8.44 6.27 2.11
N ILE A 150 -9.52 5.83 1.47
CA ILE A 150 -10.03 4.45 1.41
C ILE A 150 -9.23 3.51 0.49
N GLY A 151 -8.27 4.02 -0.28
CA GLY A 151 -7.60 3.25 -1.33
C GLY A 151 -8.53 2.92 -2.51
N HIS A 152 -8.02 2.17 -3.48
CA HIS A 152 -8.77 1.87 -4.70
C HIS A 152 -9.65 0.61 -4.60
N SER A 153 -9.44 -0.24 -3.59
CA SER A 153 -10.13 -1.54 -3.47
C SER A 153 -11.45 -1.48 -2.72
N ALA A 154 -11.77 -0.36 -2.07
CA ALA A 154 -13.01 -0.16 -1.30
C ALA A 154 -14.22 0.11 -2.23
N LYS A 155 -14.59 -0.90 -3.03
CA LYS A 155 -15.65 -0.79 -4.04
C LYS A 155 -17.01 -0.49 -3.44
N ASP A 156 -17.31 -1.05 -2.28
CA ASP A 156 -18.53 -0.81 -1.50
C ASP A 156 -18.65 0.66 -1.09
N THR A 157 -17.55 1.25 -0.58
CA THR A 157 -17.53 2.68 -0.26
C THR A 157 -17.65 3.55 -1.50
N VAL A 158 -16.99 3.18 -2.61
CA VAL A 158 -17.12 3.89 -3.89
C VAL A 158 -18.57 3.83 -4.39
N GLN A 159 -19.23 2.66 -4.29
CA GLN A 159 -20.64 2.51 -4.67
C GLN A 159 -21.54 3.38 -3.77
N MET A 160 -21.35 3.37 -2.46
CA MET A 160 -22.09 4.21 -1.52
C MET A 160 -21.96 5.70 -1.88
N LEU A 161 -20.75 6.18 -2.18
CA LEU A 161 -20.51 7.56 -2.61
C LEU A 161 -21.22 7.89 -3.93
N PHE A 162 -21.22 6.95 -4.88
CA PHE A 162 -21.94 7.10 -6.14
C PHE A 162 -23.46 7.20 -5.91
N ASP A 163 -24.03 6.34 -5.06
CA ASP A 163 -25.45 6.34 -4.71
C ASP A 163 -25.87 7.62 -3.96
N ARG A 164 -24.92 8.26 -3.28
CA ARG A 164 -25.07 9.58 -2.65
C ARG A 164 -24.96 10.76 -3.62
N GLY A 165 -24.73 10.50 -4.90
CA GLY A 165 -24.65 11.53 -5.93
C GLY A 165 -23.32 12.30 -5.97
N VAL A 166 -22.25 11.72 -5.40
CA VAL A 166 -20.91 12.30 -5.54
C VAL A 166 -20.46 12.18 -7.00
N ASP A 167 -20.07 13.28 -7.60
CA ASP A 167 -19.60 13.32 -8.98
C ASP A 167 -18.38 12.40 -9.17
N MET A 168 -18.50 11.45 -10.09
CA MET A 168 -17.45 10.49 -10.43
C MET A 168 -17.27 10.39 -11.94
N SER A 169 -16.03 10.18 -12.35
CA SER A 169 -15.71 9.90 -13.76
C SER A 169 -14.98 8.57 -13.89
N GLY A 170 -15.28 7.85 -14.97
CA GLY A 170 -14.54 6.63 -15.32
C GLY A 170 -13.07 6.95 -15.60
N LYS A 171 -12.17 6.12 -15.09
CA LYS A 171 -10.73 6.24 -15.32
C LYS A 171 -10.20 4.97 -15.97
N SER A 172 -9.37 5.13 -17.01
CA SER A 172 -8.66 4.01 -17.62
C SER A 172 -7.69 3.35 -16.62
N PHE A 173 -7.51 2.06 -16.77
CA PHE A 173 -6.59 1.27 -15.96
C PHE A 173 -5.81 0.31 -16.86
N ALA A 174 -4.71 -0.21 -16.33
CA ALA A 174 -3.93 -1.25 -16.97
C ALA A 174 -4.17 -2.59 -16.27
N VAL A 175 -4.27 -3.66 -17.08
CA VAL A 175 -4.51 -5.01 -16.58
C VAL A 175 -3.51 -5.99 -17.21
N GLY A 176 -3.18 -7.06 -16.50
CA GLY A 176 -2.29 -8.08 -17.01
C GLY A 176 -2.04 -9.19 -16.01
N VAL A 177 -0.89 -9.82 -16.12
CA VAL A 177 -0.45 -10.94 -15.30
C VAL A 177 0.81 -10.60 -14.53
N ARG A 178 1.09 -11.32 -13.46
CA ARG A 178 2.39 -11.25 -12.78
C ARG A 178 3.22 -12.46 -13.15
N VAL A 179 4.46 -12.19 -13.55
CA VAL A 179 5.46 -13.20 -13.90
C VAL A 179 6.49 -13.31 -12.80
N GLU A 180 6.95 -14.52 -12.54
CA GLU A 180 8.00 -14.84 -11.59
C GLU A 180 9.14 -15.56 -12.31
N HIS A 181 10.37 -15.30 -11.94
CA HIS A 181 11.57 -15.90 -12.51
C HIS A 181 12.73 -15.85 -11.50
N PRO A 182 13.78 -16.67 -11.67
CA PRO A 182 14.96 -16.63 -10.81
C PRO A 182 15.61 -15.25 -10.78
N GLN A 183 15.92 -14.75 -9.59
CA GLN A 183 16.67 -13.49 -9.43
C GLN A 183 18.05 -13.57 -10.09
N SER A 184 18.71 -14.73 -10.04
CA SER A 184 20.02 -14.97 -10.68
C SER A 184 20.02 -14.72 -12.18
N LEU A 185 18.90 -14.96 -12.87
CA LEU A 185 18.76 -14.62 -14.30
C LEU A 185 18.89 -13.11 -14.52
N ILE A 186 18.28 -12.32 -13.66
CA ILE A 186 18.29 -10.86 -13.77
C ILE A 186 19.67 -10.31 -13.35
N ASP A 187 20.25 -10.85 -12.27
CA ASP A 187 21.58 -10.45 -11.81
C ASP A 187 22.64 -10.71 -12.88
N ARG A 188 22.63 -11.90 -13.50
CA ARG A 188 23.53 -12.24 -14.58
C ARG A 188 23.39 -11.31 -15.79
N ASN A 189 22.17 -11.02 -16.19
CA ASN A 189 21.92 -10.11 -17.32
C ASN A 189 22.35 -8.67 -17.01
N ALA A 190 22.18 -8.21 -15.77
CA ALA A 190 22.53 -6.86 -15.37
C ALA A 190 24.03 -6.69 -15.11
N TYR A 191 24.67 -7.67 -14.49
CA TYR A 191 26.06 -7.56 -14.01
C TYR A 191 27.07 -8.33 -14.84
N GLY A 192 26.63 -9.16 -15.80
CA GLY A 192 27.51 -9.94 -16.68
C GLY A 192 28.30 -11.04 -15.96
N ARG A 193 27.85 -11.51 -14.80
CA ARG A 193 28.48 -12.54 -13.97
C ARG A 193 27.47 -13.45 -13.31
N GLU A 194 27.87 -14.69 -12.97
CA GLU A 194 26.99 -15.69 -12.37
C GLU A 194 26.57 -15.31 -10.94
N GLU A 195 27.48 -14.75 -10.15
CA GLU A 195 27.24 -14.32 -8.79
C GLU A 195 27.35 -12.81 -8.66
N ARG A 196 26.35 -12.17 -8.08
CA ARG A 196 26.35 -10.71 -7.87
C ARG A 196 27.31 -10.23 -6.78
N GLY A 197 27.71 -11.13 -5.84
CA GLY A 197 28.53 -10.77 -4.69
C GLY A 197 27.81 -9.76 -3.78
N SER A 198 28.48 -8.66 -3.47
CA SER A 198 27.92 -7.56 -2.63
C SER A 198 27.00 -6.59 -3.38
N LEU A 199 26.76 -6.78 -4.68
CA LEU A 199 25.87 -5.91 -5.44
C LEU A 199 24.41 -6.14 -5.03
N PRO A 200 23.54 -5.11 -5.10
CA PRO A 200 22.12 -5.26 -4.78
C PRO A 200 21.44 -6.21 -5.78
N ALA A 201 20.29 -6.74 -5.40
CA ALA A 201 19.46 -7.52 -6.31
C ALA A 201 19.05 -6.67 -7.51
N ALA A 202 19.39 -7.12 -8.72
CA ALA A 202 19.17 -6.37 -9.94
C ALA A 202 17.66 -6.24 -10.25
N ALA A 203 17.28 -5.11 -10.81
CA ALA A 203 15.92 -4.82 -11.23
C ALA A 203 15.86 -4.45 -12.71
N TYR A 204 14.70 -4.60 -13.31
CA TYR A 204 14.45 -4.18 -14.69
C TYR A 204 13.17 -3.37 -14.82
N LYS A 205 13.09 -2.63 -15.91
CA LYS A 205 11.88 -1.97 -16.39
C LYS A 205 11.84 -2.08 -17.91
N LEU A 206 10.79 -2.70 -18.43
CA LEU A 206 10.59 -2.89 -19.87
C LEU A 206 9.30 -2.19 -20.27
N THR A 207 9.30 -1.58 -21.45
CA THR A 207 8.13 -0.91 -22.02
C THR A 207 8.13 -1.10 -23.52
N GLU A 208 6.97 -1.35 -24.09
CA GLU A 208 6.78 -1.48 -25.53
C GLU A 208 5.46 -0.81 -25.94
N LYS A 209 5.44 -0.22 -27.09
CA LYS A 209 4.22 0.33 -27.71
C LYS A 209 3.82 -0.57 -28.87
N LEU A 210 2.62 -1.13 -28.77
CA LEU A 210 2.07 -2.01 -29.81
C LEU A 210 1.55 -1.21 -30.99
N ASP A 211 1.44 -1.87 -32.16
CA ASP A 211 0.93 -1.27 -33.41
C ASP A 211 -0.49 -0.71 -33.26
N ASN A 212 -1.31 -1.28 -32.40
CA ASN A 212 -2.65 -0.80 -32.07
C ASN A 212 -2.70 0.41 -31.12
N GLY A 213 -1.52 0.98 -30.79
CA GLY A 213 -1.37 2.15 -29.94
C GLY A 213 -1.38 1.88 -28.43
N ARG A 214 -1.64 0.63 -27.98
CA ARG A 214 -1.57 0.27 -26.57
C ARG A 214 -0.13 0.17 -26.08
N GLY A 215 0.07 0.52 -24.82
CA GLY A 215 1.35 0.29 -24.14
C GLY A 215 1.35 -1.04 -23.39
N VAL A 216 2.44 -1.80 -23.52
CA VAL A 216 2.73 -2.97 -22.67
C VAL A 216 3.97 -2.62 -21.84
N TYR A 217 3.91 -2.85 -20.53
CA TYR A 217 5.05 -2.52 -19.68
C TYR A 217 5.11 -3.37 -18.43
N THR A 218 6.32 -3.49 -17.90
CA THR A 218 6.52 -4.09 -16.58
C THR A 218 6.20 -3.08 -15.50
N PHE A 219 5.54 -3.55 -14.45
CA PHE A 219 5.11 -2.72 -13.34
C PHE A 219 5.40 -3.38 -11.99
N CYS A 220 5.80 -2.58 -11.02
CA CYS A 220 6.06 -3.03 -9.66
C CYS A 220 6.94 -4.28 -9.61
N MET A 221 8.09 -4.24 -10.31
CA MET A 221 9.11 -5.30 -10.26
C MET A 221 9.69 -5.38 -8.86
N CYS A 222 9.69 -6.57 -8.27
CA CYS A 222 10.17 -6.86 -6.92
C CYS A 222 11.40 -7.78 -7.02
N PRO A 223 12.63 -7.24 -6.92
CA PRO A 223 13.84 -8.04 -6.89
C PRO A 223 13.90 -8.84 -5.58
N GLY A 224 14.39 -10.08 -5.64
CA GLY A 224 14.51 -10.96 -4.46
C GLY A 224 13.22 -11.05 -3.66
N GLY A 225 12.07 -11.08 -4.33
CA GLY A 225 10.76 -11.00 -3.71
C GLY A 225 9.84 -12.15 -4.10
N TYR A 226 8.62 -12.08 -3.66
CA TYR A 226 7.61 -13.13 -3.74
C TYR A 226 6.35 -12.62 -4.42
N VAL A 227 5.68 -13.49 -5.16
CA VAL A 227 4.30 -13.25 -5.60
C VAL A 227 3.37 -13.64 -4.47
N VAL A 228 2.47 -12.75 -4.09
CA VAL A 228 1.51 -12.98 -3.00
C VAL A 228 0.08 -12.81 -3.48
N ASN A 229 -0.84 -13.60 -2.89
CA ASN A 229 -2.26 -13.40 -3.09
C ASN A 229 -2.68 -12.13 -2.33
N ALA A 230 -3.14 -11.14 -3.08
CA ALA A 230 -3.59 -9.84 -2.60
C ALA A 230 -5.10 -9.63 -2.82
N SER A 231 -5.87 -10.70 -2.90
CA SER A 231 -7.33 -10.63 -3.02
C SER A 231 -7.94 -9.97 -1.79
N SER A 232 -9.00 -9.22 -2.00
CA SER A 232 -9.84 -8.59 -0.97
C SER A 232 -11.33 -8.91 -1.14
N GLU A 233 -11.67 -9.68 -2.18
CA GLU A 233 -13.03 -10.10 -2.48
C GLU A 233 -13.09 -11.62 -2.60
N PRO A 234 -14.12 -12.28 -2.04
CA PRO A 234 -14.33 -13.71 -2.23
C PRO A 234 -14.43 -14.07 -3.73
N GLU A 235 -13.91 -15.25 -4.09
CA GLU A 235 -13.95 -15.79 -5.46
C GLU A 235 -13.28 -14.92 -6.53
N ARG A 236 -12.51 -13.90 -6.12
CA ARG A 236 -11.71 -13.06 -7.00
C ARG A 236 -10.22 -13.28 -6.70
N LEU A 237 -9.40 -13.26 -7.76
CA LEU A 237 -7.96 -13.35 -7.63
C LEU A 237 -7.30 -12.03 -8.03
N ALA A 238 -6.56 -11.46 -7.09
CA ALA A 238 -5.60 -10.40 -7.35
C ALA A 238 -4.24 -10.83 -6.79
N VAL A 239 -3.16 -10.48 -7.49
CA VAL A 239 -1.80 -10.80 -7.05
C VAL A 239 -0.96 -9.53 -6.98
N ASN A 240 -0.03 -9.52 -6.02
CA ASN A 240 0.94 -8.45 -5.87
C ASN A 240 2.35 -9.03 -5.70
N GLY A 241 3.37 -8.18 -5.76
CA GLY A 241 4.73 -8.52 -5.37
C GLY A 241 5.02 -7.97 -3.98
N MET A 242 5.72 -8.75 -3.20
CA MET A 242 6.21 -8.39 -1.88
C MET A 242 7.69 -8.68 -1.79
N SER A 243 8.43 -7.89 -1.05
CA SER A 243 9.79 -8.22 -0.65
C SER A 243 10.08 -7.74 0.77
N TYR A 244 11.05 -8.38 1.40
CA TYR A 244 11.67 -7.89 2.60
C TYR A 244 12.72 -6.82 2.26
N HIS A 245 13.15 -6.05 3.24
CA HIS A 245 14.16 -5.01 3.06
C HIS A 245 15.43 -5.54 2.36
N GLY A 246 15.94 -6.67 2.77
CA GLY A 246 17.17 -7.27 2.23
C GLY A 246 17.06 -7.83 0.80
N ARG A 247 15.87 -7.95 0.22
CA ARG A 247 15.65 -8.48 -1.15
C ARG A 247 16.45 -9.74 -1.46
N ALA A 248 16.47 -10.69 -0.52
CA ALA A 248 17.31 -11.89 -0.56
C ALA A 248 16.58 -13.15 -1.05
N GLY A 249 15.35 -13.03 -1.55
CA GLY A 249 14.61 -14.17 -2.11
C GLY A 249 15.25 -14.72 -3.38
N GLU A 250 15.03 -16.01 -3.65
CA GLU A 250 15.56 -16.69 -4.84
C GLU A 250 14.98 -16.14 -6.14
N ASN A 251 13.75 -15.66 -6.09
CA ASN A 251 13.04 -15.18 -7.26
C ASN A 251 12.91 -13.66 -7.28
N ALA A 252 12.70 -13.16 -8.48
CA ALA A 252 12.17 -11.84 -8.76
C ALA A 252 10.81 -11.97 -9.44
N ASN A 253 10.00 -10.94 -9.35
CA ASN A 253 8.72 -10.94 -10.03
C ASN A 253 8.35 -9.53 -10.51
N SER A 254 7.48 -9.47 -11.54
CA SER A 254 6.97 -8.21 -12.07
C SER A 254 5.58 -8.43 -12.68
N ALA A 255 4.70 -7.44 -12.56
CA ALA A 255 3.52 -7.43 -13.43
C ALA A 255 3.94 -7.08 -14.87
N VAL A 256 3.27 -7.68 -15.84
CA VAL A 256 3.27 -7.31 -17.25
C VAL A 256 1.86 -6.90 -17.58
N ILE A 257 1.66 -5.61 -17.84
CA ILE A 257 0.33 -5.00 -17.95
C ILE A 257 0.17 -4.23 -19.25
N VAL A 258 -1.07 -4.14 -19.70
CA VAL A 258 -1.50 -3.49 -20.94
C VAL A 258 -2.48 -2.37 -20.62
N THR A 259 -2.31 -1.20 -21.24
CA THR A 259 -3.25 -0.05 -21.13
C THR A 259 -4.40 -0.16 -22.13
#